data_cf77a49765a6a7a02dd7acdafb791b1c
#
_entry.id   cf77a49765a6a7a02dd7acdafb791b1c
#
_cell.length_a   1.000
_cell.length_b   1.000
_cell.length_c   1.000
_cell.angle_alpha   90.00
_cell.angle_beta   90.00
_cell.angle_gamma   90.00
#
_symmetry.space_group_name_H-M   'P 1'
#
loop_
_entity.id
_entity.type
_entity.pdbx_description
1 polymer ?
#
loop_
_entity_poly.entity_id
_entity_poly.type
_entity_poly.pdbx_seq_one_letter_code
_entity_poly.pdbx_strand_id
1 'polypeptide(L)'
;NSTIWLLGMGEMGLHGSFHKGSSAGVKHEDMGLQDAFDGSNNRFRAWMDHWVWKSGIVLPDWRTCVRICNIDISALIAKASAADLPEMMIKATHRIPRSARSLKYYWYMNRTCLEMLDIQLRDNVSGGGQLTYETVDGLPVTSFRGMPVRICDQLLETEAKVS
;
A
#
# COMPACT_ATOMS: atom_id res chain seq x y z
N ASN A 1 -12.48 -3.54 10.61
CA ASN A 1 -11.02 -3.54 10.81
C ASN A 1 -10.31 -3.09 9.55
N SER A 2 -9.11 -2.58 9.70
CA SER A 2 -8.21 -2.23 8.61
C SER A 2 -6.80 -2.74 8.87
N THR A 3 -5.92 -2.56 7.90
CA THR A 3 -4.53 -3.04 7.96
C THR A 3 -3.57 -1.95 7.52
N ILE A 4 -2.41 -1.88 8.18
CA ILE A 4 -1.27 -1.05 7.77
C ILE A 4 -0.12 -1.98 7.39
N TRP A 5 0.56 -1.68 6.30
CA TRP A 5 1.71 -2.42 5.82
C TRP A 5 2.97 -1.58 5.89
N LEU A 6 4.05 -2.18 6.34
CA LEU A 6 5.41 -1.68 6.23
C LEU A 6 6.17 -2.59 5.27
N LEU A 7 6.50 -2.08 4.09
CA LEU A 7 7.08 -2.87 3.00
C LEU A 7 8.48 -2.38 2.69
N GLY A 8 9.45 -3.30 2.76
CA GLY A 8 10.83 -3.04 2.33
C GLY A 8 10.98 -3.32 0.84
N MET A 9 11.21 -2.27 0.06
CA MET A 9 11.38 -2.35 -1.40
C MET A 9 12.84 -2.49 -1.78
N GLY A 10 13.14 -3.41 -2.69
CA GLY A 10 14.49 -3.64 -3.20
C GLY A 10 14.71 -5.06 -3.66
N GLU A 11 15.88 -5.36 -4.17
CA GLU A 11 16.22 -6.66 -4.73
C GLU A 11 16.10 -7.81 -3.72
N MET A 12 16.49 -7.57 -2.47
CA MET A 12 16.35 -8.54 -1.36
C MET A 12 15.02 -8.41 -0.60
N GLY A 13 14.20 -7.43 -0.96
CA GLY A 13 12.89 -7.19 -0.41
C GLY A 13 11.79 -7.41 -1.45
N LEU A 14 10.69 -6.67 -1.30
CA LEU A 14 9.58 -6.71 -2.24
C LEU A 14 9.98 -6.03 -3.55
N HIS A 15 9.86 -6.73 -4.67
CA HIS A 15 10.08 -6.17 -6.00
C HIS A 15 9.13 -6.74 -7.03
N GLY A 16 8.93 -5.98 -8.11
CA GLY A 16 8.15 -6.43 -9.26
C GLY A 16 8.95 -7.37 -10.15
N SER A 17 8.30 -8.34 -10.75
CA SER A 17 8.87 -9.23 -11.75
C SER A 17 8.00 -9.30 -13.00
N PHE A 18 8.62 -9.60 -14.11
CA PHE A 18 7.93 -9.88 -15.38
C PHE A 18 8.56 -11.10 -16.06
N HIS A 19 7.79 -11.73 -16.92
CA HIS A 19 8.20 -12.96 -17.57
C HIS A 19 9.43 -12.72 -18.50
N LYS A 20 10.45 -13.56 -18.37
CA LYS A 20 11.64 -13.53 -19.25
C LYS A 20 11.21 -13.71 -20.70
N GLY A 21 11.65 -12.80 -21.58
CA GLY A 21 11.30 -12.81 -23.01
C GLY A 21 10.03 -12.03 -23.35
N SER A 22 9.33 -11.44 -22.36
CA SER A 22 8.28 -10.46 -22.60
C SER A 22 8.78 -9.04 -22.38
N SER A 23 8.15 -8.05 -23.03
CA SER A 23 8.41 -6.64 -22.71
C SER A 23 7.79 -6.29 -21.36
N ALA A 24 8.54 -5.53 -20.53
CA ALA A 24 7.95 -4.94 -19.33
C ALA A 24 6.94 -3.86 -19.73
N GLY A 25 5.84 -3.78 -18.98
CA GLY A 25 4.80 -2.77 -19.18
C GLY A 25 3.54 -3.30 -19.84
N VAL A 26 2.70 -2.38 -20.29
CA VAL A 26 1.42 -2.67 -20.95
C VAL A 26 1.66 -2.87 -22.43
N LYS A 27 1.26 -4.03 -22.95
CA LYS A 27 1.22 -4.31 -24.39
C LYS A 27 -0.18 -3.93 -24.91
N HIS A 28 -0.22 -3.11 -25.93
CA HIS A 28 -1.44 -2.76 -26.63
C HIS A 28 -1.41 -3.42 -28.04
N GLU A 29 -2.51 -3.99 -28.43
CA GLU A 29 -2.73 -4.61 -29.73
C GLU A 29 -4.09 -4.16 -30.25
N ASP A 30 -4.07 -3.39 -31.35
CA ASP A 30 -5.29 -2.98 -32.04
C ASP A 30 -5.81 -4.17 -32.87
N MET A 31 -7.00 -4.64 -32.52
CA MET A 31 -7.67 -5.75 -33.18
C MET A 31 -8.59 -5.28 -34.31
N GLY A 32 -8.74 -3.96 -34.49
CA GLY A 32 -9.58 -3.37 -35.51
C GLY A 32 -11.08 -3.58 -35.29
N LEU A 33 -11.84 -3.49 -36.38
CA LEU A 33 -13.27 -3.63 -36.36
C LEU A 33 -13.67 -5.12 -36.31
N GLN A 34 -14.26 -5.55 -35.21
CA GLN A 34 -14.68 -6.94 -34.99
C GLN A 34 -16.17 -7.03 -34.62
N ASP A 35 -16.70 -8.25 -34.75
CA ASP A 35 -18.06 -8.55 -34.31
C ASP A 35 -18.09 -8.81 -32.80
N ALA A 36 -18.91 -8.05 -32.09
CA ALA A 36 -19.18 -8.21 -30.67
C ALA A 36 -20.63 -8.64 -30.45
N PHE A 37 -20.90 -9.24 -29.31
CA PHE A 37 -22.23 -9.66 -28.88
C PHE A 37 -22.61 -8.98 -27.58
N ASP A 38 -23.83 -8.49 -27.50
CA ASP A 38 -24.37 -7.96 -26.25
C ASP A 38 -24.88 -9.08 -25.31
N GLY A 39 -25.31 -8.71 -24.10
CA GLY A 39 -25.85 -9.66 -23.13
C GLY A 39 -27.12 -10.38 -23.59
N SER A 40 -27.78 -9.91 -24.66
CA SER A 40 -28.94 -10.51 -25.30
C SER A 40 -28.60 -11.28 -26.58
N ASN A 41 -27.31 -11.51 -26.82
CA ASN A 41 -26.79 -12.24 -27.98
C ASN A 41 -27.05 -11.56 -29.34
N ASN A 42 -27.30 -10.24 -29.36
CA ASN A 42 -27.38 -9.47 -30.59
C ASN A 42 -25.99 -9.12 -31.08
N ARG A 43 -25.72 -9.34 -32.37
CA ARG A 43 -24.47 -9.05 -33.03
C ARG A 43 -24.35 -7.59 -33.41
N PHE A 44 -23.25 -6.95 -33.08
CA PHE A 44 -22.89 -5.61 -33.52
C PHE A 44 -21.41 -5.51 -33.85
N ARG A 45 -21.02 -4.51 -34.61
CA ARG A 45 -19.62 -4.25 -34.92
C ARG A 45 -19.07 -3.19 -33.99
N ALA A 46 -17.88 -3.48 -33.41
CA ALA A 46 -17.17 -2.57 -32.53
C ALA A 46 -15.66 -2.57 -32.84
N TRP A 47 -15.03 -1.45 -32.59
CA TRP A 47 -13.58 -1.38 -32.54
C TRP A 47 -13.12 -2.05 -31.25
N MET A 48 -12.17 -2.98 -31.37
CA MET A 48 -11.67 -3.73 -30.23
C MET A 48 -10.18 -3.54 -30.09
N ASP A 49 -9.75 -3.27 -28.86
CA ASP A 49 -8.36 -3.16 -28.44
C ASP A 49 -8.06 -4.20 -27.39
N HIS A 50 -6.92 -4.85 -27.51
CA HIS A 50 -6.44 -5.83 -26.53
C HIS A 50 -5.28 -5.25 -25.73
N TRP A 51 -5.49 -5.09 -24.43
CA TRP A 51 -4.51 -4.58 -23.49
C TRP A 51 -4.06 -5.71 -22.57
N VAL A 52 -2.76 -5.99 -22.57
CA VAL A 52 -2.19 -7.06 -21.73
C VAL A 52 -1.07 -6.50 -20.88
N TRP A 53 -1.19 -6.71 -19.59
CA TRP A 53 -0.12 -6.43 -18.64
C TRP A 53 0.19 -7.70 -17.83
N LYS A 54 1.43 -8.21 -18.00
CA LYS A 54 1.92 -9.37 -17.26
C LYS A 54 2.94 -8.89 -16.24
N SER A 55 2.55 -8.88 -14.99
CA SER A 55 3.41 -8.50 -13.88
C SER A 55 3.24 -9.48 -12.72
N GLY A 56 4.28 -9.64 -11.95
CA GLY A 56 4.27 -10.43 -10.72
C GLY A 56 4.94 -9.66 -9.59
N ILE A 57 4.76 -10.14 -8.38
CA ILE A 57 5.41 -9.64 -7.17
C ILE A 57 6.26 -10.76 -6.60
N VAL A 58 7.51 -10.47 -6.30
CA VAL A 58 8.44 -11.41 -5.67
C VAL A 58 8.85 -10.88 -4.31
N LEU A 59 8.81 -11.73 -3.31
CA LEU A 59 9.24 -11.46 -1.95
C LEU A 59 10.26 -12.54 -1.53
N PRO A 60 11.56 -12.30 -1.72
CA PRO A 60 12.59 -13.27 -1.36
C PRO A 60 12.67 -13.56 0.15
N ASP A 61 12.52 -12.53 0.97
CA ASP A 61 12.53 -12.64 2.43
C ASP A 61 11.27 -12.00 3.02
N TRP A 62 10.37 -12.83 3.57
CA TRP A 62 9.11 -12.38 4.18
C TRP A 62 9.33 -11.46 5.41
N ARG A 63 10.49 -11.54 6.08
CA ARG A 63 10.83 -10.72 7.25
C ARG A 63 11.03 -9.25 6.91
N THR A 64 11.17 -8.92 5.62
CA THR A 64 11.28 -7.53 5.14
C THR A 64 9.94 -6.81 5.07
N CYS A 65 8.83 -7.53 5.26
CA CYS A 65 7.48 -6.98 5.24
C CYS A 65 6.81 -7.19 6.60
N VAL A 66 6.23 -6.14 7.15
CA VAL A 66 5.51 -6.20 8.42
C VAL A 66 4.07 -5.76 8.20
N ARG A 67 3.13 -6.54 8.72
CA ARG A 67 1.70 -6.25 8.70
C ARG A 67 1.20 -5.91 10.09
N ILE A 68 0.50 -4.80 10.22
CA ILE A 68 -0.30 -4.44 11.40
C ILE A 68 -1.75 -4.69 11.01
N CYS A 69 -2.35 -5.76 11.54
CA CYS A 69 -3.74 -6.14 11.24
C CYS A 69 -4.66 -5.89 12.42
N ASN A 70 -5.96 -6.06 12.19
CA ASN A 70 -7.02 -5.92 13.19
C ASN A 70 -7.12 -4.51 13.82
N ILE A 71 -6.82 -3.48 13.05
CA ILE A 71 -7.04 -2.10 13.49
C ILE A 71 -8.55 -1.84 13.47
N ASP A 72 -9.14 -1.69 14.64
CA ASP A 72 -10.56 -1.37 14.75
C ASP A 72 -10.80 0.11 14.42
N ILE A 73 -11.41 0.35 13.27
CA ILE A 73 -11.70 1.70 12.78
C ILE A 73 -12.67 2.42 13.70
N SER A 74 -13.65 1.72 14.28
CA SER A 74 -14.61 2.33 15.20
C SER A 74 -13.94 2.82 16.48
N ALA A 75 -13.06 2.01 17.06
CA ALA A 75 -12.26 2.37 18.22
C ALA A 75 -11.26 3.50 17.89
N LEU A 76 -10.71 3.49 16.67
CA LEU A 76 -9.79 4.53 16.20
C LEU A 76 -10.47 5.89 16.08
N ILE A 77 -11.67 5.94 15.49
CA ILE A 77 -12.46 7.17 15.35
C ILE A 77 -12.94 7.68 16.73
N ALA A 78 -13.30 6.76 17.64
CA ALA A 78 -13.69 7.09 19.00
C ALA A 78 -12.50 7.52 19.89
N LYS A 79 -11.27 7.54 19.35
CA LYS A 79 -10.03 7.86 20.10
C LYS A 79 -9.83 6.96 21.33
N ALA A 80 -10.24 5.71 21.26
CA ALA A 80 -10.02 4.75 22.32
C ALA A 80 -8.52 4.41 22.46
N SER A 81 -8.02 4.31 23.68
CA SER A 81 -6.60 4.05 23.96
C SER A 81 -6.08 2.73 23.38
N ALA A 82 -6.96 1.78 23.07
CA ALA A 82 -6.61 0.52 22.44
C ALA A 82 -6.18 0.64 20.97
N ALA A 83 -6.40 1.78 20.32
CA ALA A 83 -6.11 2.05 18.91
C ALA A 83 -5.00 3.10 18.72
N ASP A 84 -3.90 2.97 19.48
CA ASP A 84 -2.72 3.84 19.35
C ASP A 84 -1.89 3.42 18.12
N LEU A 85 -2.10 4.13 17.01
CA LEU A 85 -1.38 3.88 15.75
C LEU A 85 0.13 4.14 15.87
N PRO A 86 0.60 5.26 16.43
CA PRO A 86 2.01 5.53 16.63
C PRO A 86 2.73 4.40 17.37
N GLU A 87 2.16 3.88 18.46
CA GLU A 87 2.75 2.79 19.22
C GLU A 87 2.86 1.50 18.39
N MET A 88 1.78 1.14 17.66
CA MET A 88 1.77 -0.02 16.78
C MET A 88 2.80 0.11 15.65
N MET A 89 2.93 1.28 15.03
CA MET A 89 3.91 1.54 13.98
C MET A 89 5.36 1.49 14.51
N ILE A 90 5.61 2.01 15.71
CA ILE A 90 6.92 1.89 16.37
C ILE A 90 7.26 0.41 16.60
N LYS A 91 6.34 -0.38 17.17
CA LYS A 91 6.54 -1.83 17.35
C LYS A 91 6.83 -2.55 16.04
N ALA A 92 6.15 -2.17 14.95
CA ALA A 92 6.37 -2.74 13.62
C ALA A 92 7.78 -2.44 13.09
N THR A 93 8.30 -1.21 13.27
CA THR A 93 9.66 -0.87 12.83
C THR A 93 10.74 -1.68 13.55
N HIS A 94 10.50 -2.06 14.81
CA HIS A 94 11.44 -2.89 15.59
C HIS A 94 11.40 -4.38 15.22
N ARG A 95 10.40 -4.84 14.47
CA ARG A 95 10.35 -6.22 13.94
C ARG A 95 11.22 -6.43 12.70
N ILE A 96 11.66 -5.36 12.04
CA ILE A 96 12.54 -5.46 10.87
C ILE A 96 13.91 -5.97 11.29
N PRO A 97 14.43 -7.04 10.66
CA PRO A 97 15.75 -7.57 10.97
C PRO A 97 16.84 -6.56 10.57
N ARG A 98 17.95 -6.58 11.33
CA ARG A 98 19.05 -5.62 11.13
C ARG A 98 19.66 -5.69 9.73
N SER A 99 19.73 -6.90 9.15
CA SER A 99 20.21 -7.15 7.79
C SER A 99 19.37 -6.48 6.69
N ALA A 100 18.07 -6.28 6.93
CA ALA A 100 17.16 -5.69 5.98
C ALA A 100 17.01 -4.16 6.10
N ARG A 101 17.71 -3.53 7.04
CA ARG A 101 17.61 -2.06 7.27
C ARG A 101 18.16 -1.20 6.12
N SER A 102 18.92 -1.78 5.20
CA SER A 102 19.42 -1.10 4.00
C SER A 102 18.38 -0.92 2.91
N LEU A 103 17.23 -1.60 3.02
CA LEU A 103 16.12 -1.48 2.07
C LEU A 103 15.39 -0.15 2.24
N LYS A 104 14.73 0.30 1.18
CA LYS A 104 13.83 1.46 1.24
C LYS A 104 12.47 1.01 1.75
N TYR A 105 12.07 1.51 2.91
CA TYR A 105 10.81 1.18 3.54
C TYR A 105 9.75 2.21 3.24
N TYR A 106 8.51 1.73 3.01
CA TYR A 106 7.34 2.55 2.77
C TYR A 106 6.18 2.03 3.62
N TRP A 107 5.44 2.96 4.21
CA TRP A 107 4.18 2.67 4.85
C TRP A 107 3.05 2.73 3.84
N TYR A 108 2.14 1.76 3.90
CA TYR A 108 0.91 1.74 3.12
C TYR A 108 -0.27 1.62 4.06
N MET A 109 -1.21 2.54 3.98
CA MET A 109 -2.41 2.59 4.80
C MET A 109 -3.55 3.25 4.03
N ASN A 110 -4.78 3.07 4.51
CA ASN A 110 -5.94 3.77 3.95
C ASN A 110 -5.98 5.23 4.43
N ARG A 111 -6.86 6.04 3.83
CA ARG A 111 -7.00 7.47 4.15
C ARG A 111 -7.43 7.70 5.59
N THR A 112 -8.40 6.93 6.09
CA THR A 112 -8.92 7.06 7.46
C THR A 112 -7.84 6.77 8.50
N CYS A 113 -6.99 5.76 8.27
CA CYS A 113 -5.86 5.49 9.15
C CYS A 113 -4.83 6.63 9.12
N LEU A 114 -4.56 7.22 7.95
CA LEU A 114 -3.63 8.36 7.85
C LEU A 114 -4.19 9.60 8.57
N GLU A 115 -5.48 9.92 8.37
CA GLU A 115 -6.15 11.03 9.05
C GLU A 115 -6.08 10.88 10.56
N MET A 116 -6.41 9.69 11.08
CA MET A 116 -6.38 9.42 12.52
C MET A 116 -4.95 9.42 13.07
N LEU A 117 -3.97 8.96 12.31
CA LEU A 117 -2.55 9.04 12.68
C LEU A 117 -2.13 10.51 12.85
N ASP A 118 -2.49 11.37 11.91
CA ASP A 118 -2.17 12.82 11.96
C ASP A 118 -2.81 13.49 13.19
N ILE A 119 -4.07 13.16 13.49
CA ILE A 119 -4.79 13.65 14.67
C ILE A 119 -4.12 13.17 15.97
N GLN A 120 -3.78 11.87 16.06
CA GLN A 120 -3.14 11.31 17.27
C GLN A 120 -1.75 11.92 17.51
N LEU A 121 -0.99 12.16 16.46
CA LEU A 121 0.34 12.79 16.56
C LEU A 121 0.26 14.26 16.97
N ARG A 122 -0.77 14.98 16.51
CA ARG A 122 -1.03 16.36 16.92
C ARG A 122 -1.46 16.42 18.40
N ASP A 123 -2.31 15.51 18.83
CA ASP A 123 -2.82 15.49 20.22
C ASP A 123 -1.72 15.06 21.22
N ASN A 124 -0.72 14.30 20.77
CA ASN A 124 0.46 13.86 21.54
C ASN A 124 1.65 14.84 21.46
N VAL A 125 1.41 16.13 21.60
CA VAL A 125 2.43 17.20 21.48
C VAL A 125 3.68 17.01 22.37
N SER A 126 3.60 16.19 23.41
CA SER A 126 4.68 15.93 24.36
C SER A 126 5.61 14.78 23.96
N GLY A 127 5.35 14.03 22.89
CA GLY A 127 5.98 12.74 22.63
C GLY A 127 6.98 12.66 21.47
N GLY A 128 7.31 13.73 20.76
CA GLY A 128 8.39 13.72 19.76
C GLY A 128 8.17 12.82 18.52
N GLY A 129 7.01 12.23 18.34
CA GLY A 129 6.67 11.38 17.20
C GLY A 129 5.95 12.16 16.10
N GLN A 130 6.56 13.19 15.57
CA GLN A 130 5.94 14.00 14.53
C GLN A 130 5.99 13.34 13.16
N LEU A 131 4.91 13.50 12.38
CA LEU A 131 4.98 13.33 10.95
C LEU A 131 5.89 14.42 10.38
N THR A 132 6.88 14.01 9.62
CA THR A 132 7.75 14.95 8.92
C THR A 132 7.26 15.05 7.49
N TYR A 133 7.14 16.27 6.98
CA TYR A 133 6.84 16.53 5.58
C TYR A 133 8.17 16.75 4.87
N GLU A 134 8.58 15.79 4.07
CA GLU A 134 9.74 15.92 3.19
C GLU A 134 9.27 16.37 1.81
N THR A 135 10.01 17.30 1.19
CA THR A 135 9.73 17.71 -0.18
C THR A 135 10.49 16.79 -1.13
N VAL A 136 9.77 15.92 -1.84
CA VAL A 136 10.33 15.12 -2.93
C VAL A 136 9.76 15.65 -4.24
N ASP A 137 10.63 16.09 -5.15
CA ASP A 137 10.25 16.70 -6.44
C ASP A 137 9.26 17.87 -6.32
N GLY A 138 9.40 18.70 -5.26
CA GLY A 138 8.53 19.83 -5.02
C GLY A 138 7.16 19.51 -4.41
N LEU A 139 6.87 18.22 -4.13
CA LEU A 139 5.64 17.80 -3.48
C LEU A 139 5.90 17.41 -2.02
N PRO A 140 5.04 17.84 -1.07
CA PRO A 140 5.16 17.43 0.32
C PRO A 140 4.80 15.94 0.44
N VAL A 141 5.74 15.15 0.94
CA VAL A 141 5.53 13.72 1.24
C VAL A 141 5.48 13.54 2.75
N THR A 142 4.39 13.00 3.23
CA THR A 142 4.26 12.64 4.65
C THR A 142 5.18 11.47 4.97
N SER A 143 6.03 11.62 5.99
CA SER A 143 6.91 10.55 6.46
C SER A 143 6.76 10.31 7.96
N PHE A 144 6.82 9.05 8.37
CA PHE A 144 6.84 8.63 9.76
C PHE A 144 8.18 7.96 10.06
N ARG A 145 8.98 8.58 10.95
CA ARG A 145 10.35 8.14 11.29
C ARG A 145 11.27 8.01 10.08
N GLY A 146 11.19 8.95 9.13
CA GLY A 146 12.00 8.95 7.91
C GLY A 146 11.56 7.92 6.85
N MET A 147 10.43 7.25 7.04
CA MET A 147 9.84 6.33 6.07
C MET A 147 8.59 6.95 5.47
N PRO A 148 8.54 7.14 4.14
CA PRO A 148 7.38 7.74 3.48
C PRO A 148 6.10 6.95 3.71
N VAL A 149 4.99 7.68 3.89
CA VAL A 149 3.65 7.11 4.01
C VAL A 149 2.93 7.25 2.67
N ARG A 150 2.39 6.14 2.18
CA ARG A 150 1.64 6.04 0.93
C ARG A 150 0.20 5.66 1.22
N ILE A 151 -0.73 6.40 0.61
CA ILE A 151 -2.16 6.06 0.67
C ILE A 151 -2.43 4.92 -0.31
N CYS A 152 -3.17 3.92 0.16
CA CYS A 152 -3.66 2.82 -0.65
C CYS A 152 -5.16 2.66 -0.44
N ASP A 153 -5.96 3.16 -1.38
CA ASP A 153 -7.42 3.15 -1.30
C ASP A 153 -8.02 1.73 -1.44
N GLN A 154 -7.19 0.75 -1.84
CA GLN A 154 -7.60 -0.66 -1.92
C GLN A 154 -7.58 -1.38 -0.57
N LEU A 155 -6.99 -0.77 0.47
CA LEU A 155 -7.05 -1.30 1.83
C LEU A 155 -8.42 -0.97 2.42
N LEU A 156 -9.21 -2.02 2.64
CA LEU A 156 -10.59 -1.90 3.12
C LEU A 156 -10.63 -1.49 4.59
N GLU A 157 -11.71 -0.82 4.97
CA GLU A 157 -12.05 -0.50 6.38
C GLU A 157 -12.87 -1.62 7.03
N THR A 158 -13.38 -2.54 6.21
CA THR A 158 -14.26 -3.65 6.59
C THR A 158 -13.58 -5.00 6.50
N GLU A 159 -12.25 -5.06 6.66
CA GLU A 159 -11.52 -6.32 6.64
C GLU A 159 -12.00 -7.25 7.75
N ALA A 160 -12.05 -8.55 7.43
CA ALA A 160 -12.33 -9.57 8.43
C ALA A 160 -11.21 -9.62 9.48
N LYS A 161 -11.58 -9.90 10.73
CA LYS A 161 -10.59 -10.06 11.79
C LYS A 161 -9.71 -11.27 11.50
N VAL A 162 -8.41 -11.05 11.57
CA VAL A 162 -7.41 -12.12 11.44
C VAL A 162 -7.24 -12.80 12.79
N SER A 163 -7.41 -14.10 12.83
CA SER A 163 -7.21 -14.97 14.00
C SER A 163 -5.74 -15.29 14.23
#